data_e452d87303a377eeaf157b387d6a76a0
#
_entry.id   e452d87303a377eeaf157b387d6a76a0
#
_cell.length_a   1.000
_cell.length_b   1.000
_cell.length_c   1.000
_cell.angle_alpha   90.00
_cell.angle_beta   90.00
_cell.angle_gamma   90.00
#
_symmetry.space_group_name_H-M   'P 1'
#
loop_
_entity.id
_entity.type
_entity.pdbx_description
1 polymer ?
#
loop_
_entity_poly.entity_id
_entity_poly.type
_entity_poly.pdbx_seq_one_letter_code
_entity_poly.pdbx_strand_id
1 'polypeptide(L)'
;FQPTIDRGFQATPASIGLGFDPLALTTPDGETLDGWHVPAGRGKPARGLVIIFHGNAGNISHRLDYLRMFHDLGFASLIIDYRGYGRSSGRASEEGSYIDADTAWHHATQALGYPAKHIVVFGESLGGAVATQLAATRQPAALVLASTFTSVPDLGAEIYPWLPIRLLARIRYDSRDRLSQVNSPVLVIHSLQDDII
;
A
#
# COMPACT_ATOMS: atom_id res chain seq x y z
N PHE A 1 11.98 5.41 6.64
CA PHE A 1 11.63 3.99 6.47
C PHE A 1 12.05 3.18 7.68
N GLN A 2 11.16 2.34 8.18
CA GLN A 2 11.39 1.48 9.35
C GLN A 2 11.03 0.02 9.01
N PRO A 3 11.77 -0.63 8.10
CA PRO A 3 11.61 -2.05 7.87
C PRO A 3 11.93 -2.81 9.15
N THR A 4 11.13 -3.81 9.48
CA THR A 4 11.39 -4.67 10.65
C THR A 4 12.73 -5.37 10.50
N ILE A 5 13.51 -5.43 11.59
CA ILE A 5 14.80 -6.14 11.64
C ILE A 5 14.57 -7.65 11.42
N ASP A 6 13.46 -8.19 11.94
CA ASP A 6 13.02 -9.56 11.65
C ASP A 6 12.29 -9.60 10.31
N ARG A 7 12.91 -10.22 9.32
CA ARG A 7 12.35 -10.44 7.98
C ARG A 7 11.37 -11.62 7.92
N GLY A 8 11.18 -12.33 9.03
CA GLY A 8 10.23 -13.44 9.12
C GLY A 8 8.79 -12.96 9.23
N PHE A 9 7.85 -13.74 8.70
CA PHE A 9 6.44 -13.53 9.01
C PHE A 9 6.11 -14.08 10.39
N GLN A 10 5.41 -13.27 11.19
CA GLN A 10 4.86 -13.72 12.46
C GLN A 10 3.59 -14.56 12.25
N ALA A 11 2.85 -14.28 11.18
CA ALA A 11 1.62 -14.96 10.80
C ALA A 11 1.39 -14.85 9.28
N THR A 12 0.46 -15.66 8.75
CA THR A 12 0.02 -15.61 7.35
C THR A 12 -1.51 -15.54 7.29
N PRO A 13 -2.13 -15.26 6.15
CA PRO A 13 -3.58 -15.28 6.02
C PRO A 13 -4.22 -16.60 6.47
N ALA A 14 -3.51 -17.74 6.38
CA ALA A 14 -4.00 -19.02 6.87
C ALA A 14 -4.25 -19.03 8.38
N SER A 15 -3.49 -18.27 9.17
CA SER A 15 -3.65 -18.19 10.63
C SER A 15 -4.99 -17.57 11.05
N ILE A 16 -5.61 -16.81 10.16
CA ILE A 16 -6.95 -16.24 10.34
C ILE A 16 -8.00 -16.93 9.46
N GLY A 17 -7.69 -18.14 8.94
CA GLY A 17 -8.61 -18.96 8.16
C GLY A 17 -8.86 -18.46 6.73
N LEU A 18 -8.01 -17.62 6.17
CA LEU A 18 -8.06 -17.19 4.77
C LEU A 18 -7.12 -18.05 3.91
N GLY A 19 -7.65 -18.54 2.77
CA GLY A 19 -6.80 -19.08 1.72
C GLY A 19 -6.02 -17.95 1.05
N PHE A 20 -4.79 -18.23 0.60
CA PHE A 20 -3.98 -17.26 -0.10
C PHE A 20 -2.96 -17.94 -1.01
N ASP A 21 -2.51 -17.20 -2.01
CA ASP A 21 -1.41 -17.56 -2.89
C ASP A 21 -0.20 -16.68 -2.54
N PRO A 22 0.94 -17.26 -2.12
CA PRO A 22 2.16 -16.49 -1.92
C PRO A 22 2.71 -16.02 -3.27
N LEU A 23 3.21 -14.78 -3.29
CA LEU A 23 3.72 -14.15 -4.50
C LEU A 23 5.18 -13.75 -4.35
N ALA A 24 5.93 -13.85 -5.44
CA ALA A 24 7.24 -13.26 -5.62
C ALA A 24 7.21 -12.47 -6.94
N LEU A 25 7.10 -11.14 -6.83
CA LEU A 25 6.96 -10.27 -8.00
C LEU A 25 8.32 -9.64 -8.34
N THR A 26 8.76 -9.80 -9.58
CA THR A 26 10.00 -9.17 -10.04
C THR A 26 9.71 -7.78 -10.58
N THR A 27 10.38 -6.76 -10.04
CA THR A 27 10.29 -5.39 -10.52
C THR A 27 11.10 -5.18 -11.79
N PRO A 28 10.81 -4.14 -12.61
CA PRO A 28 11.58 -3.84 -13.80
C PRO A 28 13.07 -3.56 -13.55
N ASP A 29 13.42 -3.10 -12.37
CA ASP A 29 14.81 -2.82 -11.94
C ASP A 29 15.47 -3.99 -11.18
N GLY A 30 14.82 -5.19 -11.18
CA GLY A 30 15.43 -6.45 -10.77
C GLY A 30 15.24 -6.84 -9.30
N GLU A 31 14.48 -6.09 -8.52
CA GLU A 31 14.15 -6.48 -7.16
C GLU A 31 13.03 -7.53 -7.13
N THR A 32 12.95 -8.28 -6.04
CA THR A 32 11.88 -9.26 -5.80
C THR A 32 11.03 -8.80 -4.62
N LEU A 33 9.74 -8.62 -4.88
CA LEU A 33 8.76 -8.24 -3.86
C LEU A 33 8.03 -9.48 -3.38
N ASP A 34 7.96 -9.65 -2.07
CA ASP A 34 7.14 -10.67 -1.43
C ASP A 34 5.72 -10.14 -1.22
N GLY A 35 4.73 -10.98 -1.38
CA GLY A 35 3.33 -10.57 -1.27
C GLY A 35 2.36 -11.73 -1.19
N TRP A 36 1.10 -11.40 -1.03
CA TRP A 36 0.01 -12.36 -1.00
C TRP A 36 -1.15 -11.91 -1.87
N HIS A 37 -1.71 -12.85 -2.63
CA HIS A 37 -3.04 -12.74 -3.20
C HIS A 37 -4.01 -13.54 -2.33
N VAL A 38 -5.04 -12.86 -1.81
CA VAL A 38 -6.12 -13.48 -1.03
C VAL A 38 -7.38 -13.43 -1.88
N PRO A 39 -7.88 -14.58 -2.38
CA PRO A 39 -9.11 -14.62 -3.15
C PRO A 39 -10.31 -14.12 -2.33
N ALA A 40 -11.34 -13.61 -3.00
CA ALA A 40 -12.61 -13.32 -2.37
C ALA A 40 -13.26 -14.59 -1.81
N GLY A 41 -14.19 -14.44 -0.86
CA GLY A 41 -14.85 -15.56 -0.19
C GLY A 41 -15.49 -16.54 -1.16
N ARG A 42 -15.48 -17.83 -0.79
CA ARG A 42 -16.01 -18.92 -1.62
C ARG A 42 -17.50 -18.74 -1.96
N GLY A 43 -17.85 -19.05 -3.20
CA GLY A 43 -19.24 -19.18 -3.66
C GLY A 43 -19.86 -17.91 -4.24
N LYS A 44 -19.12 -16.79 -4.31
CA LYS A 44 -19.56 -15.58 -5.01
C LYS A 44 -18.43 -15.02 -5.87
N PRO A 45 -18.72 -14.43 -7.04
CA PRO A 45 -17.73 -13.69 -7.79
C PRO A 45 -17.17 -12.54 -6.92
N ALA A 46 -15.88 -12.28 -7.01
CA ALA A 46 -15.27 -11.14 -6.34
C ALA A 46 -15.94 -9.84 -6.82
N ARG A 47 -16.23 -8.93 -5.89
CA ARG A 47 -16.70 -7.56 -6.21
C ARG A 47 -15.65 -6.75 -6.95
N GLY A 48 -14.39 -7.12 -6.77
CA GLY A 48 -13.20 -6.51 -7.34
C GLY A 48 -11.97 -6.96 -6.59
N LEU A 49 -10.85 -6.31 -6.85
CA LEU A 49 -9.58 -6.50 -6.15
C LEU A 49 -9.24 -5.23 -5.35
N VAL A 50 -8.71 -5.39 -4.13
CA VAL A 50 -8.08 -4.31 -3.39
C VAL A 50 -6.58 -4.52 -3.40
N ILE A 51 -5.82 -3.53 -3.93
CA ILE A 51 -4.37 -3.50 -3.76
C ILE A 51 -4.08 -2.71 -2.48
N ILE A 52 -3.37 -3.34 -1.54
CA ILE A 52 -3.13 -2.80 -0.20
C ILE A 52 -1.67 -2.39 -0.07
N PHE A 53 -1.45 -1.11 0.25
CA PHE A 53 -0.16 -0.51 0.57
C PHE A 53 -0.09 -0.20 2.06
N HIS A 54 0.79 -0.89 2.79
CA HIS A 54 0.91 -0.79 4.23
C HIS A 54 1.72 0.43 4.69
N GLY A 55 1.62 0.76 5.97
CA GLY A 55 2.35 1.85 6.61
C GLY A 55 3.86 1.59 6.77
N ASN A 56 4.57 2.59 7.31
CA ASN A 56 6.04 2.61 7.38
C ASN A 56 6.67 1.53 8.26
N ALA A 57 5.94 0.94 9.21
CA ALA A 57 6.49 -0.03 10.15
C ALA A 57 5.98 -1.45 9.88
N GLY A 58 6.83 -2.43 10.18
CA GLY A 58 6.47 -3.85 10.08
C GLY A 58 6.55 -4.40 8.66
N ASN A 59 5.74 -5.41 8.40
CA ASN A 59 5.60 -6.09 7.12
C ASN A 59 4.14 -6.54 6.93
N ILE A 60 3.84 -7.22 5.83
CA ILE A 60 2.48 -7.66 5.49
C ILE A 60 1.85 -8.60 6.52
N SER A 61 2.63 -9.32 7.34
CA SER A 61 2.09 -10.20 8.40
C SER A 61 1.39 -9.45 9.54
N HIS A 62 1.61 -8.15 9.64
CA HIS A 62 0.94 -7.27 10.61
C HIS A 62 -0.37 -6.63 10.06
N ARG A 63 -0.81 -7.02 8.87
CA ARG A 63 -1.94 -6.41 8.14
C ARG A 63 -3.06 -7.40 7.86
N LEU A 64 -3.13 -8.49 8.63
CA LEU A 64 -4.13 -9.54 8.45
C LEU A 64 -5.57 -9.04 8.65
N ASP A 65 -5.76 -8.05 9.51
CA ASP A 65 -7.08 -7.45 9.76
C ASP A 65 -7.65 -6.77 8.52
N TYR A 66 -6.82 -6.09 7.73
CA TYR A 66 -7.24 -5.53 6.44
C TYR A 66 -7.63 -6.62 5.45
N LEU A 67 -6.87 -7.71 5.39
CA LEU A 67 -7.19 -8.84 4.52
C LEU A 67 -8.53 -9.47 4.93
N ARG A 68 -8.77 -9.64 6.23
CA ARG A 68 -10.05 -10.12 6.76
C ARG A 68 -11.19 -9.17 6.39
N MET A 69 -11.03 -7.89 6.66
CA MET A 69 -12.04 -6.87 6.39
C MET A 69 -12.46 -6.87 4.91
N PHE A 70 -11.51 -6.83 3.99
CA PHE A 70 -11.82 -6.81 2.55
C PHE A 70 -12.40 -8.14 2.06
N HIS A 71 -11.93 -9.27 2.60
CA HIS A 71 -12.51 -10.58 2.31
C HIS A 71 -13.99 -10.65 2.73
N ASP A 72 -14.31 -10.18 3.93
CA ASP A 72 -15.69 -10.17 4.45
C ASP A 72 -16.61 -9.22 3.66
N LEU A 73 -16.04 -8.15 3.10
CA LEU A 73 -16.70 -7.24 2.15
C LEU A 73 -16.85 -7.85 0.74
N GLY A 74 -16.30 -9.03 0.48
CA GLY A 74 -16.41 -9.75 -0.80
C GLY A 74 -15.40 -9.31 -1.86
N PHE A 75 -14.30 -8.69 -1.48
CA PHE A 75 -13.18 -8.36 -2.36
C PHE A 75 -12.07 -9.41 -2.28
N ALA A 76 -11.38 -9.64 -3.39
CA ALA A 76 -10.05 -10.20 -3.35
C ALA A 76 -9.04 -9.13 -2.91
N SER A 77 -7.89 -9.54 -2.38
CA SER A 77 -6.84 -8.61 -1.96
C SER A 77 -5.47 -8.99 -2.53
N LEU A 78 -4.69 -8.00 -2.88
CA LEU A 78 -3.27 -8.10 -3.22
C LEU A 78 -2.50 -7.19 -2.28
N ILE A 79 -1.60 -7.76 -1.49
CA ILE A 79 -0.73 -7.01 -0.58
C ILE A 79 0.72 -7.38 -0.84
N ILE A 80 1.61 -6.40 -0.81
CA ILE A 80 3.06 -6.60 -1.00
C ILE A 80 3.85 -5.95 0.13
N ASP A 81 4.99 -6.53 0.45
CA ASP A 81 6.07 -5.81 1.14
C ASP A 81 6.86 -5.00 0.11
N TYR A 82 7.07 -3.71 0.38
CA TYR A 82 7.95 -2.89 -0.47
C TYR A 82 9.37 -3.41 -0.44
N ARG A 83 10.18 -3.02 -1.42
CA ARG A 83 11.62 -3.28 -1.38
C ARG A 83 12.24 -2.89 -0.04
N GLY A 84 13.05 -3.77 0.52
CA GLY A 84 13.68 -3.61 1.83
C GLY A 84 12.79 -3.92 3.02
N TYR A 85 11.49 -4.13 2.85
CA TYR A 85 10.57 -4.57 3.89
C TYR A 85 10.36 -6.09 3.86
N GLY A 86 10.02 -6.68 5.01
CA GLY A 86 9.72 -8.09 5.14
C GLY A 86 10.75 -8.98 4.43
N ARG A 87 10.30 -9.82 3.51
CA ARG A 87 11.16 -10.69 2.70
C ARG A 87 11.50 -10.14 1.33
N SER A 88 11.02 -8.96 0.98
CA SER A 88 11.37 -8.27 -0.25
C SER A 88 12.85 -7.89 -0.30
N SER A 89 13.46 -7.97 -1.49
CA SER A 89 14.86 -7.58 -1.69
C SER A 89 15.03 -6.05 -1.75
N GLY A 90 16.25 -5.58 -1.91
CA GLY A 90 16.58 -4.19 -2.14
C GLY A 90 16.59 -3.30 -0.91
N ARG A 91 16.49 -2.00 -1.14
CA ARG A 91 16.48 -0.95 -0.11
C ARG A 91 15.30 -0.02 -0.32
N ALA A 92 14.62 0.30 0.78
CA ALA A 92 13.50 1.23 0.78
C ALA A 92 13.91 2.62 0.29
N SER A 93 13.13 3.15 -0.64
CA SER A 93 13.25 4.51 -1.16
C SER A 93 11.87 4.98 -1.66
N GLU A 94 11.67 6.29 -1.79
CA GLU A 94 10.44 6.85 -2.32
C GLU A 94 10.19 6.37 -3.76
N GLU A 95 11.16 6.56 -4.63
CA GLU A 95 11.09 6.16 -6.04
C GLU A 95 10.89 4.65 -6.20
N GLY A 96 11.62 3.85 -5.39
CA GLY A 96 11.49 2.40 -5.37
C GLY A 96 10.09 1.96 -4.97
N SER A 97 9.46 2.60 -3.97
CA SER A 97 8.09 2.25 -3.57
C SER A 97 7.05 2.51 -4.68
N TYR A 98 7.31 3.47 -5.56
CA TYR A 98 6.44 3.72 -6.72
C TYR A 98 6.60 2.64 -7.80
N ILE A 99 7.83 2.17 -8.03
CA ILE A 99 8.10 1.04 -8.93
C ILE A 99 7.45 -0.24 -8.37
N ASP A 100 7.52 -0.45 -7.06
CA ASP A 100 6.91 -1.59 -6.39
C ASP A 100 5.38 -1.58 -6.52
N ALA A 101 4.77 -0.40 -6.32
CA ALA A 101 3.33 -0.22 -6.50
C ALA A 101 2.89 -0.48 -7.94
N ASP A 102 3.66 0.01 -8.91
CA ASP A 102 3.37 -0.21 -10.33
C ASP A 102 3.54 -1.69 -10.72
N THR A 103 4.50 -2.39 -10.11
CA THR A 103 4.66 -3.84 -10.26
C THR A 103 3.44 -4.62 -9.75
N ALA A 104 2.93 -4.25 -8.56
CA ALA A 104 1.70 -4.82 -8.01
C ALA A 104 0.48 -4.54 -8.92
N TRP A 105 0.37 -3.32 -9.45
CA TRP A 105 -0.68 -2.96 -10.41
C TRP A 105 -0.63 -3.80 -11.69
N HIS A 106 0.57 -3.97 -12.28
CA HIS A 106 0.75 -4.81 -13.45
C HIS A 106 0.40 -6.27 -13.17
N HIS A 107 0.78 -6.81 -12.02
CA HIS A 107 0.37 -8.16 -11.62
C HIS A 107 -1.16 -8.27 -11.50
N ALA A 108 -1.80 -7.31 -10.86
CA ALA A 108 -3.25 -7.27 -10.71
C ALA A 108 -3.99 -7.24 -12.06
N THR A 109 -3.49 -6.45 -13.01
CA THR A 109 -4.16 -6.25 -14.30
C THR A 109 -3.81 -7.31 -15.34
N GLN A 110 -2.55 -7.78 -15.39
CA GLN A 110 -2.09 -8.68 -16.45
C GLN A 110 -2.12 -10.14 -16.02
N ALA A 111 -1.72 -10.46 -14.79
CA ALA A 111 -1.66 -11.84 -14.31
C ALA A 111 -2.98 -12.28 -13.67
N LEU A 112 -3.57 -11.44 -12.78
CA LEU A 112 -4.85 -11.74 -12.15
C LEU A 112 -6.06 -11.34 -13.00
N GLY A 113 -5.87 -10.53 -14.06
CA GLY A 113 -6.90 -10.16 -15.04
C GLY A 113 -7.96 -9.18 -14.55
N TYR A 114 -7.72 -8.43 -13.47
CA TYR A 114 -8.67 -7.42 -13.00
C TYR A 114 -8.57 -6.14 -13.84
N PRO A 115 -9.66 -5.70 -14.50
CA PRO A 115 -9.66 -4.41 -15.18
C PRO A 115 -9.57 -3.26 -14.17
N ALA A 116 -8.95 -2.14 -14.54
CA ALA A 116 -8.72 -0.98 -13.68
C ALA A 116 -10.00 -0.52 -12.93
N LYS A 117 -11.14 -0.53 -13.61
CA LYS A 117 -12.46 -0.17 -13.07
C LYS A 117 -12.99 -1.11 -11.97
N HIS A 118 -12.31 -2.23 -11.71
CA HIS A 118 -12.64 -3.19 -10.64
C HIS A 118 -11.52 -3.30 -9.60
N ILE A 119 -10.53 -2.40 -9.65
CA ILE A 119 -9.44 -2.34 -8.68
C ILE A 119 -9.63 -1.12 -7.76
N VAL A 120 -9.69 -1.37 -6.47
CA VAL A 120 -9.60 -0.34 -5.43
C VAL A 120 -8.15 -0.30 -4.96
N VAL A 121 -7.59 0.90 -4.81
CA VAL A 121 -6.27 1.09 -4.22
C VAL A 121 -6.45 1.61 -2.80
N PHE A 122 -5.90 0.88 -1.83
CA PHE A 122 -5.96 1.23 -0.40
C PHE A 122 -4.55 1.52 0.10
N GLY A 123 -4.39 2.61 0.85
CA GLY A 123 -3.12 2.97 1.47
C GLY A 123 -3.28 3.44 2.91
N GLU A 124 -2.45 2.89 3.81
CA GLU A 124 -2.36 3.27 5.22
C GLU A 124 -1.08 4.07 5.45
N SER A 125 -1.16 5.25 6.08
CA SER A 125 -0.01 6.07 6.46
C SER A 125 0.93 6.31 5.26
N LEU A 126 2.20 5.83 5.31
CA LEU A 126 3.14 5.84 4.18
C LEU A 126 2.52 5.24 2.91
N GLY A 127 1.79 4.14 3.06
CA GLY A 127 1.09 3.50 1.95
C GLY A 127 0.05 4.38 1.29
N GLY A 128 -0.50 5.36 2.00
CA GLY A 128 -1.41 6.35 1.44
C GLY A 128 -0.75 7.22 0.37
N ALA A 129 0.51 7.62 0.59
CA ALA A 129 1.28 8.38 -0.39
C ALA A 129 1.62 7.53 -1.64
N VAL A 130 1.99 6.26 -1.43
CA VAL A 130 2.22 5.30 -2.52
C VAL A 130 0.95 5.04 -3.31
N ALA A 131 -0.18 4.83 -2.62
CA ALA A 131 -1.50 4.63 -3.21
C ALA A 131 -1.94 5.85 -4.04
N THR A 132 -1.72 7.06 -3.53
CA THR A 132 -2.06 8.31 -4.23
C THR A 132 -1.25 8.46 -5.52
N GLN A 133 0.05 8.17 -5.49
CA GLN A 133 0.90 8.19 -6.67
C GLN A 133 0.41 7.20 -7.74
N LEU A 134 0.10 5.98 -7.31
CA LEU A 134 -0.42 4.97 -8.24
C LEU A 134 -1.77 5.39 -8.83
N ALA A 135 -2.69 5.90 -8.01
CA ALA A 135 -4.02 6.31 -8.46
C ALA A 135 -3.97 7.50 -9.43
N ALA A 136 -3.03 8.43 -9.24
CA ALA A 136 -2.83 9.56 -10.15
C ALA A 136 -2.40 9.11 -11.56
N THR A 137 -1.67 7.98 -11.67
CA THR A 137 -1.14 7.48 -12.96
C THR A 137 -1.98 6.38 -13.58
N ARG A 138 -2.70 5.57 -12.80
CA ARG A 138 -3.37 4.33 -13.25
C ARG A 138 -4.90 4.37 -13.22
N GLN A 139 -5.49 5.36 -12.57
CA GLN A 139 -6.95 5.59 -12.49
C GLN A 139 -7.75 4.33 -12.10
N PRO A 140 -7.59 3.84 -10.86
CA PRO A 140 -8.36 2.71 -10.34
C PRO A 140 -9.86 3.04 -10.19
N ALA A 141 -10.67 2.04 -9.81
CA ALA A 141 -12.09 2.25 -9.50
C ALA A 141 -12.32 3.23 -8.35
N ALA A 142 -11.44 3.21 -7.34
CA ALA A 142 -11.45 4.12 -6.20
C ALA A 142 -10.07 4.13 -5.50
N LEU A 143 -9.80 5.23 -4.78
CA LEU A 143 -8.68 5.39 -3.86
C LEU A 143 -9.21 5.49 -2.44
N VAL A 144 -8.67 4.69 -1.52
CA VAL A 144 -8.99 4.74 -0.08
C VAL A 144 -7.73 5.06 0.70
N LEU A 145 -7.76 6.12 1.47
CA LEU A 145 -6.64 6.63 2.27
C LEU A 145 -7.00 6.54 3.75
N ALA A 146 -6.21 5.81 4.53
CA ALA A 146 -6.41 5.64 5.97
C ALA A 146 -5.21 6.22 6.73
N SER A 147 -5.45 7.16 7.66
CA SER A 147 -4.44 7.79 8.53
C SER A 147 -3.17 8.14 7.74
N THR A 148 -3.29 8.99 6.73
CA THR A 148 -2.18 9.39 5.86
C THR A 148 -1.90 10.88 5.95
N PHE A 149 -0.68 11.27 5.63
CA PHE A 149 -0.17 12.64 5.68
C PHE A 149 -0.23 13.34 4.32
N THR A 150 -0.17 14.66 4.34
CA THR A 150 -0.14 15.50 3.13
C THR A 150 1.19 15.42 2.40
N SER A 151 2.31 15.46 3.16
CA SER A 151 3.67 15.22 2.67
C SER A 151 4.60 14.91 3.84
N VAL A 152 5.73 14.24 3.58
CA VAL A 152 6.75 14.00 4.62
C VAL A 152 7.36 15.31 5.13
N PRO A 153 7.64 16.34 4.30
CA PRO A 153 8.10 17.63 4.79
C PRO A 153 7.09 18.36 5.70
N ASP A 154 5.78 18.26 5.40
CA ASP A 154 4.75 18.89 6.24
C ASP A 154 4.63 18.15 7.58
N LEU A 155 4.54 16.83 7.56
CA LEU A 155 4.53 16.01 8.78
C LEU A 155 5.77 16.27 9.65
N GLY A 156 6.95 16.32 9.03
CA GLY A 156 8.18 16.61 9.75
C GLY A 156 8.23 18.01 10.35
N ALA A 157 7.63 19.03 9.68
CA ALA A 157 7.55 20.38 10.20
C ALA A 157 6.57 20.51 11.37
N GLU A 158 5.53 19.68 11.44
CA GLU A 158 4.62 19.61 12.59
C GLU A 158 5.30 18.96 13.81
N ILE A 159 6.03 17.85 13.61
CA ILE A 159 6.73 17.14 14.70
C ILE A 159 7.95 17.96 15.21
N TYR A 160 8.65 18.64 14.31
CA TYR A 160 9.88 19.39 14.62
C TYR A 160 9.79 20.83 14.11
N PRO A 161 8.94 21.71 14.71
CA PRO A 161 8.67 23.07 14.19
C PRO A 161 9.88 24.01 14.22
N TRP A 162 10.90 23.68 14.99
CA TRP A 162 12.16 24.42 15.11
C TRP A 162 13.21 24.05 14.07
N LEU A 163 12.99 23.00 13.25
CA LEU A 163 13.88 22.59 12.17
C LEU A 163 13.31 23.01 10.81
N PRO A 164 14.14 23.50 9.86
CA PRO A 164 13.70 23.82 8.50
C PRO A 164 13.53 22.54 7.65
N ILE A 165 12.71 21.59 8.11
CA ILE A 165 12.55 20.26 7.51
C ILE A 165 12.10 20.36 6.05
N ARG A 166 11.24 21.32 5.71
CA ARG A 166 10.76 21.52 4.34
C ARG A 166 11.89 21.77 3.34
N LEU A 167 13.02 22.32 3.80
CA LEU A 167 14.22 22.55 2.98
C LEU A 167 15.20 21.37 3.01
N LEU A 168 15.22 20.61 4.08
CA LEU A 168 16.20 19.54 4.32
C LEU A 168 15.70 18.16 3.88
N ALA A 169 14.39 17.96 3.82
CA ALA A 169 13.79 16.66 3.49
C ALA A 169 14.09 16.28 2.04
N ARG A 170 14.78 15.14 1.86
CA ARG A 170 15.04 14.51 0.56
C ARG A 170 13.89 13.61 0.11
N ILE A 171 13.12 13.09 1.05
CA ILE A 171 11.94 12.26 0.84
C ILE A 171 10.73 13.17 0.96
N ARG A 172 9.87 13.19 -0.02
CA ARG A 172 8.76 14.16 -0.09
C ARG A 172 7.40 13.51 0.07
N TYR A 173 7.09 12.48 -0.69
CA TYR A 173 5.78 11.84 -0.73
C TYR A 173 4.65 12.90 -0.77
N ASP A 174 4.68 13.77 -1.78
CA ASP A 174 3.73 14.88 -1.93
C ASP A 174 2.33 14.39 -2.31
N SER A 175 1.60 13.84 -1.34
CA SER A 175 0.25 13.27 -1.55
C SER A 175 -0.76 14.35 -1.93
N ARG A 176 -0.67 15.55 -1.33
CA ARG A 176 -1.59 16.67 -1.61
C ARG A 176 -1.55 17.08 -3.08
N ASP A 177 -0.36 17.31 -3.62
CA ASP A 177 -0.20 17.77 -5.00
C ASP A 177 -0.64 16.70 -6.00
N ARG A 178 -0.33 15.44 -5.70
CA ARG A 178 -0.71 14.30 -6.55
C ARG A 178 -2.19 13.99 -6.50
N LEU A 179 -2.86 14.23 -5.38
CA LEU A 179 -4.29 13.99 -5.22
C LEU A 179 -5.12 14.81 -6.22
N SER A 180 -4.65 16.00 -6.62
CA SER A 180 -5.29 16.82 -7.65
C SER A 180 -5.30 16.17 -9.04
N GLN A 181 -4.47 15.16 -9.28
CA GLN A 181 -4.36 14.41 -10.53
C GLN A 181 -5.17 13.10 -10.50
N VAL A 182 -5.74 12.73 -9.34
CA VAL A 182 -6.57 11.53 -9.18
C VAL A 182 -7.97 11.83 -9.68
N ASN A 183 -8.40 11.14 -10.74
CA ASN A 183 -9.76 11.27 -11.29
C ASN A 183 -10.76 10.23 -10.72
N SER A 184 -10.26 9.27 -9.94
CA SER A 184 -11.09 8.26 -9.29
C SER A 184 -11.77 8.83 -8.05
N PRO A 185 -12.92 8.29 -7.61
CA PRO A 185 -13.49 8.59 -6.30
C PRO A 185 -12.48 8.34 -5.18
N VAL A 186 -12.41 9.26 -4.21
CA VAL A 186 -11.48 9.19 -3.07
C VAL A 186 -12.27 9.13 -1.77
N LEU A 187 -11.93 8.14 -0.94
CA LEU A 187 -12.39 8.03 0.44
C LEU A 187 -11.20 8.28 1.38
N VAL A 188 -11.33 9.27 2.27
CA VAL A 188 -10.33 9.53 3.30
C VAL A 188 -10.91 9.13 4.66
N ILE A 189 -10.17 8.31 5.39
CA ILE A 189 -10.50 7.83 6.74
C ILE A 189 -9.38 8.32 7.67
N HIS A 190 -9.74 9.12 8.66
CA HIS A 190 -8.77 9.66 9.61
C HIS A 190 -9.39 9.73 11.00
N SER A 191 -8.61 9.42 12.03
CA SER A 191 -9.05 9.56 13.41
C SER A 191 -8.91 11.02 13.85
N LEU A 192 -9.94 11.56 14.51
CA LEU A 192 -9.84 12.88 15.14
C LEU A 192 -8.90 12.90 16.36
N GLN A 193 -8.45 11.73 16.80
CA GLN A 193 -7.53 11.53 17.93
C GLN A 193 -6.17 11.00 17.46
N ASP A 194 -5.83 11.20 16.18
CA ASP A 194 -4.52 10.83 15.65
C ASP A 194 -3.50 11.89 16.07
N ASP A 195 -2.66 11.55 17.04
CA ASP A 195 -1.63 12.44 17.59
C ASP A 195 -0.33 12.43 16.76
N ILE A 196 -0.28 11.67 15.66
CA ILE A 196 0.93 11.48 14.86
C ILE A 196 0.79 12.09 13.46
N ILE A 197 -0.41 12.05 12.88
CA ILE A 197 -0.69 12.48 11.50
C ILE A 197 -1.87 13.43 11.46
#